data_15db9c3caf7b63e12509fcd7eb338364
#
_entry.id   15db9c3caf7b63e12509fcd7eb338364
#
_cell.length_a   1.000
_cell.length_b   1.000
_cell.length_c   1.000
_cell.angle_alpha   90.00
_cell.angle_beta   90.00
_cell.angle_gamma   90.00
#
_symmetry.space_group_name_H-M   'P 1'
#
loop_
_entity.id
_entity.type
_entity.pdbx_description
1 polymer ?
#
loop_
_entity_poly.entity_id
_entity_poly.type
_entity_poly.pdbx_seq_one_letter_code
_entity_poly.pdbx_strand_id
1 'polypeptide(L)'
;AILIYAIFLTLHQHHVHLFRQLMRTIGITCLHLLLGAVLAAFLLLPVAWTLLHGRDISGSSQSLWSLLMPGMHLNYLTYSPFSIGMTSFSILAICAMLCFPQRAYRFLAGIFGVILACPLLLYLMNGTMYLDPKAYIPLLPLLLLLCGFFWKTLLSHQIALRSTLLLFSAVLGMGILSQTGTDAERIAVILDGLSMLAAFLFYFRRQNAKPSG
;
A
#
# COMPACT_ATOMS: atom_id res chain seq x y z
N ALA A 1 -7.88 2.74 7.38
CA ALA A 1 -7.31 4.04 6.98
C ALA A 1 -7.14 4.98 8.18
N ILE A 2 -8.21 5.31 8.93
CA ILE A 2 -8.18 6.27 10.05
C ILE A 2 -7.16 5.89 11.12
N LEU A 3 -7.13 4.64 11.58
CA LEU A 3 -6.19 4.16 12.58
C LEU A 3 -4.74 4.26 12.10
N ILE A 4 -4.48 3.88 10.86
CA ILE A 4 -3.15 3.98 10.23
C ILE A 4 -2.68 5.45 10.21
N TYR A 5 -3.57 6.36 9.83
CA TYR A 5 -3.28 7.79 9.80
C TYR A 5 -3.01 8.36 11.19
N ALA A 6 -3.79 7.96 12.21
CA ALA A 6 -3.59 8.39 13.59
C ALA A 6 -2.23 7.93 14.15
N ILE A 7 -1.84 6.68 13.86
CA ILE A 7 -0.52 6.15 14.24
C ILE A 7 0.58 6.90 13.49
N PHE A 8 0.41 7.13 12.17
CA PHE A 8 1.37 7.90 11.38
C PHE A 8 1.60 9.31 11.95
N LEU A 9 0.54 10.05 12.28
CA LEU A 9 0.66 11.37 12.89
C LEU A 9 1.41 11.33 14.20
N THR A 10 1.11 10.36 15.08
CA THR A 10 1.81 10.20 16.37
C THR A 10 3.31 9.94 16.18
N LEU A 11 3.66 9.11 15.19
CA LEU A 11 5.06 8.83 14.85
C LEU A 11 5.78 10.04 14.23
N HIS A 12 5.04 10.91 13.52
CA HIS A 12 5.60 12.08 12.86
C HIS A 12 5.93 13.21 13.85
N GLN A 13 5.21 13.31 14.96
CA GLN A 13 5.34 14.40 15.92
C GLN A 13 6.52 14.30 16.91
N HIS A 14 7.37 13.28 16.83
CA HIS A 14 8.60 13.11 17.65
C HIS A 14 8.42 13.34 19.18
N HIS A 15 7.55 12.59 19.81
CA HIS A 15 7.31 12.74 21.25
C HIS A 15 8.29 11.94 22.13
N VAL A 16 8.65 12.52 23.28
CA VAL A 16 9.53 11.90 24.28
C VAL A 16 8.95 10.60 24.86
N HIS A 17 7.61 10.49 24.95
CA HIS A 17 6.89 9.31 25.46
C HIS A 17 6.07 8.63 24.36
N LEU A 18 6.72 8.31 23.24
CA LEU A 18 6.09 7.79 22.03
C LEU A 18 5.15 6.60 22.28
N PHE A 19 5.59 5.62 23.08
CA PHE A 19 4.80 4.41 23.36
C PHE A 19 3.48 4.73 24.08
N ARG A 20 3.53 5.54 25.14
CA ARG A 20 2.33 5.91 25.91
C ARG A 20 1.34 6.71 25.06
N GLN A 21 1.84 7.62 24.23
CA GLN A 21 1.00 8.39 23.33
C GLN A 21 0.41 7.53 22.22
N LEU A 22 1.19 6.61 21.67
CA LEU A 22 0.72 5.66 20.65
C LEU A 22 -0.43 4.81 21.20
N MET A 23 -0.28 4.22 22.39
CA MET A 23 -1.34 3.44 23.04
C MET A 23 -2.59 4.28 23.30
N ARG A 24 -2.42 5.53 23.76
CA ARG A 24 -3.53 6.46 23.97
C ARG A 24 -4.24 6.80 22.67
N THR A 25 -3.50 7.09 21.59
CA THR A 25 -4.06 7.42 20.28
C THR A 25 -4.82 6.23 19.70
N ILE A 26 -4.24 5.02 19.78
CA ILE A 26 -4.91 3.79 19.34
C ILE A 26 -6.20 3.58 20.14
N GLY A 27 -6.14 3.65 21.47
CA GLY A 27 -7.31 3.46 22.33
C GLY A 27 -8.44 4.45 22.04
N ILE A 28 -8.13 5.74 21.93
CA ILE A 28 -9.10 6.77 21.61
C ILE A 28 -9.69 6.56 20.21
N THR A 29 -8.87 6.25 19.21
CA THR A 29 -9.34 6.02 17.84
C THR A 29 -10.24 4.78 17.77
N CYS A 30 -9.84 3.69 18.42
CA CYS A 30 -10.67 2.47 18.50
C CYS A 30 -12.01 2.73 19.20
N LEU A 31 -12.01 3.52 20.29
CA LEU A 31 -13.24 3.89 20.99
C LEU A 31 -14.19 4.69 20.08
N HIS A 32 -13.68 5.67 19.32
CA HIS A 32 -14.50 6.44 18.38
C HIS A 32 -15.03 5.57 17.24
N LEU A 33 -14.22 4.65 16.71
CA LEU A 33 -14.65 3.70 15.68
C LEU A 33 -15.73 2.76 16.21
N LEU A 34 -15.60 2.25 17.43
CA LEU A 34 -16.60 1.40 18.09
C LEU A 34 -17.90 2.16 18.33
N LEU A 35 -17.82 3.39 18.84
CA LEU A 35 -18.98 4.27 18.99
C LEU A 35 -19.68 4.53 17.65
N GLY A 36 -18.90 4.84 16.61
CA GLY A 36 -19.44 5.01 15.25
C GLY A 36 -20.13 3.75 14.74
N ALA A 37 -19.53 2.57 14.97
CA ALA A 37 -20.13 1.28 14.60
C ALA A 37 -21.41 0.99 15.37
N VAL A 38 -21.47 1.29 16.67
CA VAL A 38 -22.68 1.13 17.48
C VAL A 38 -23.80 2.06 16.99
N LEU A 39 -23.49 3.33 16.70
CA LEU A 39 -24.46 4.28 16.14
C LEU A 39 -24.97 3.84 14.75
N ALA A 40 -24.08 3.28 13.94
CA ALA A 40 -24.41 2.77 12.61
C ALA A 40 -25.02 1.36 12.63
N ALA A 41 -25.04 0.66 13.77
CA ALA A 41 -25.49 -0.74 13.87
C ALA A 41 -26.92 -0.94 13.36
N PHE A 42 -27.80 0.04 13.56
CA PHE A 42 -29.17 0.01 13.04
C PHE A 42 -29.22 -0.15 11.51
N LEU A 43 -28.27 0.46 10.78
CA LEU A 43 -28.14 0.33 9.32
C LEU A 43 -27.26 -0.86 8.92
N LEU A 44 -26.22 -1.16 9.70
CA LEU A 44 -25.25 -2.20 9.37
C LEU A 44 -25.74 -3.61 9.63
N LEU A 45 -26.57 -3.82 10.67
CA LEU A 45 -27.08 -5.15 11.01
C LEU A 45 -27.96 -5.78 9.91
N PRO A 46 -28.95 -5.08 9.31
CA PRO A 46 -29.72 -5.64 8.21
C PRO A 46 -28.86 -5.94 6.99
N VAL A 47 -27.89 -5.06 6.68
CA VAL A 47 -26.95 -5.26 5.55
C VAL A 47 -26.05 -6.46 5.81
N ALA A 48 -25.49 -6.58 7.01
CA ALA A 48 -24.65 -7.71 7.41
C ALA A 48 -25.45 -9.03 7.37
N TRP A 49 -26.69 -9.01 7.86
CA TRP A 49 -27.59 -10.17 7.79
C TRP A 49 -27.85 -10.62 6.35
N THR A 50 -28.19 -9.67 5.45
CA THR A 50 -28.41 -9.95 4.04
C THR A 50 -27.16 -10.48 3.35
N LEU A 51 -25.96 -9.93 3.68
CA LEU A 51 -24.69 -10.39 3.13
C LEU A 51 -24.34 -11.81 3.60
N LEU A 52 -24.66 -12.16 4.86
CA LEU A 52 -24.35 -13.48 5.42
C LEU A 52 -25.30 -14.57 4.92
N HIS A 53 -26.59 -14.23 4.67
CA HIS A 53 -27.61 -15.21 4.30
C HIS A 53 -28.05 -15.14 2.83
N GLY A 54 -27.77 -14.06 2.13
CA GLY A 54 -28.26 -13.81 0.77
C GLY A 54 -27.25 -14.05 -0.34
N ARG A 55 -26.02 -14.47 -0.02
CA ARG A 55 -25.01 -14.80 -1.03
C ARG A 55 -24.72 -16.29 -1.01
N ASP A 56 -25.07 -16.96 -2.10
CA ASP A 56 -24.50 -18.27 -2.39
C ASP A 56 -22.98 -18.11 -2.47
N ILE A 57 -22.28 -18.58 -1.42
CA ILE A 57 -20.82 -18.60 -1.36
C ILE A 57 -20.36 -19.75 -2.28
N SER A 58 -20.59 -19.63 -3.58
CA SER A 58 -19.95 -20.47 -4.60
C SER A 58 -18.51 -20.03 -4.87
N GLY A 59 -17.86 -19.47 -3.83
CA GLY A 59 -16.46 -19.12 -3.86
C GLY A 59 -15.62 -20.39 -3.84
N SER A 60 -14.80 -20.58 -4.88
CA SER A 60 -13.74 -21.58 -4.88
C SER A 60 -13.03 -21.59 -3.51
N SER A 61 -13.03 -22.76 -2.84
CA SER A 61 -12.32 -22.95 -1.58
C SER A 61 -10.84 -22.65 -1.81
N GLN A 62 -10.43 -21.43 -1.51
CA GLN A 62 -9.05 -21.04 -1.64
C GLN A 62 -8.25 -21.75 -0.53
N SER A 63 -7.19 -22.43 -0.92
CA SER A 63 -6.29 -23.09 0.04
C SER A 63 -5.70 -22.03 0.97
N LEU A 64 -5.71 -22.28 2.28
CA LEU A 64 -5.04 -21.41 3.27
C LEU A 64 -3.57 -21.13 2.91
N TRP A 65 -2.90 -22.10 2.28
CA TRP A 65 -1.53 -21.95 1.84
C TRP A 65 -1.38 -20.90 0.73
N SER A 66 -2.31 -20.82 -0.22
CA SER A 66 -2.28 -19.78 -1.28
C SER A 66 -2.52 -18.38 -0.71
N LEU A 67 -3.25 -18.25 0.40
CA LEU A 67 -3.48 -16.99 1.08
C LEU A 67 -2.29 -16.55 1.93
N LEU A 68 -1.53 -17.50 2.49
CA LEU A 68 -0.36 -17.21 3.32
C LEU A 68 0.91 -16.97 2.50
N MET A 69 1.00 -17.52 1.29
CA MET A 69 2.15 -17.26 0.42
C MET A 69 2.18 -15.78 0.01
N PRO A 70 3.27 -15.06 0.34
CA PRO A 70 3.43 -13.68 -0.12
C PRO A 70 3.51 -13.70 -1.66
N GLY A 71 2.61 -12.98 -2.30
CA GLY A 71 2.55 -12.86 -3.75
C GLY A 71 2.32 -11.40 -4.14
N MET A 72 3.26 -10.81 -4.87
CA MET A 72 3.04 -9.48 -5.43
C MET A 72 2.30 -9.61 -6.76
N HIS A 73 0.98 -9.63 -6.70
CA HIS A 73 0.13 -9.60 -7.87
C HIS A 73 0.01 -8.16 -8.41
N LEU A 74 1.06 -7.66 -9.07
CA LEU A 74 1.08 -6.29 -9.60
C LEU A 74 -0.02 -6.02 -10.61
N ASN A 75 -0.47 -7.03 -11.38
CA ASN A 75 -1.59 -6.92 -12.30
C ASN A 75 -2.89 -6.48 -11.61
N TYR A 76 -3.18 -6.98 -10.40
CA TYR A 76 -4.34 -6.52 -9.63
C TYR A 76 -4.24 -5.05 -9.21
N LEU A 77 -3.04 -4.50 -9.14
CA LEU A 77 -2.81 -3.15 -8.66
C LEU A 77 -2.78 -2.13 -9.78
N THR A 78 -2.35 -2.54 -10.99
CA THR A 78 -2.01 -1.61 -12.06
C THR A 78 -2.96 -1.68 -13.25
N TYR A 79 -3.06 -2.81 -13.93
CA TYR A 79 -3.66 -2.88 -15.27
C TYR A 79 -4.85 -3.83 -15.41
N SER A 80 -5.30 -4.46 -14.32
CA SER A 80 -6.55 -5.23 -14.34
C SER A 80 -7.76 -4.29 -14.42
N PRO A 81 -8.86 -4.68 -15.06
CA PRO A 81 -10.12 -3.93 -15.08
C PRO A 81 -10.65 -3.57 -13.68
N PHE A 82 -10.28 -4.34 -12.68
CA PHE A 82 -10.61 -4.13 -11.26
C PHE A 82 -9.46 -3.55 -10.45
N SER A 83 -8.40 -3.08 -11.11
CA SER A 83 -7.25 -2.50 -10.42
C SER A 83 -7.62 -1.18 -9.73
N ILE A 84 -6.84 -0.82 -8.73
CA ILE A 84 -6.96 0.48 -8.03
C ILE A 84 -6.23 1.61 -8.76
N GLY A 85 -5.73 1.36 -9.97
CA GLY A 85 -5.02 2.37 -10.77
C GLY A 85 -3.66 2.76 -10.22
N MET A 86 -3.01 1.90 -9.44
CA MET A 86 -1.62 2.13 -9.02
C MET A 86 -0.69 2.05 -10.23
N THR A 87 0.30 2.94 -10.26
CA THR A 87 1.39 2.93 -11.23
C THR A 87 2.70 2.54 -10.57
N SER A 88 3.72 2.25 -11.36
CA SER A 88 5.09 2.00 -10.86
C SER A 88 5.63 3.18 -10.03
N PHE A 89 5.11 4.40 -10.23
CA PHE A 89 5.42 5.55 -9.37
C PHE A 89 5.02 5.31 -7.91
N SER A 90 3.84 4.74 -7.66
CA SER A 90 3.39 4.43 -6.29
C SER A 90 4.27 3.35 -5.64
N ILE A 91 4.68 2.35 -6.41
CA ILE A 91 5.58 1.29 -5.94
C ILE A 91 6.97 1.88 -5.63
N LEU A 92 7.49 2.74 -6.50
CA LEU A 92 8.74 3.45 -6.28
C LEU A 92 8.67 4.34 -5.02
N ALA A 93 7.54 5.03 -4.81
CA ALA A 93 7.30 5.84 -3.62
C ALA A 93 7.32 4.99 -2.33
N ILE A 94 6.68 3.83 -2.33
CA ILE A 94 6.70 2.88 -1.20
C ILE A 94 8.14 2.44 -0.93
N CYS A 95 8.89 2.02 -1.95
CA CYS A 95 10.28 1.58 -1.82
C CYS A 95 11.20 2.70 -1.28
N ALA A 96 11.05 3.92 -1.79
CA ALA A 96 11.83 5.07 -1.35
C ALA A 96 11.55 5.43 0.11
N MET A 97 10.27 5.42 0.52
CA MET A 97 9.87 5.75 1.88
C MET A 97 10.22 4.65 2.89
N LEU A 98 10.33 3.39 2.46
CA LEU A 98 10.90 2.30 3.28
C LEU A 98 12.38 2.54 3.59
N CYS A 99 13.13 3.07 2.63
CA CYS A 99 14.54 3.40 2.79
C CYS A 99 14.78 4.74 3.51
N PHE A 100 13.73 5.52 3.77
CA PHE A 100 13.86 6.84 4.38
C PHE A 100 14.13 6.73 5.89
N PRO A 101 14.98 7.58 6.51
CA PRO A 101 15.38 7.43 7.91
C PRO A 101 14.24 7.67 8.91
N GLN A 102 13.22 8.46 8.57
CA GLN A 102 12.15 8.85 9.46
C GLN A 102 11.15 7.70 9.69
N ARG A 103 10.93 7.36 10.97
CA ARG A 103 10.10 6.20 11.39
C ARG A 103 8.67 6.24 10.86
N ALA A 104 8.04 7.43 10.83
CA ALA A 104 6.66 7.58 10.38
C ALA A 104 6.47 7.18 8.91
N TYR A 105 7.38 7.60 8.03
CA TYR A 105 7.32 7.24 6.60
C TYR A 105 7.59 5.76 6.37
N ARG A 106 8.58 5.19 7.09
CA ARG A 106 8.84 3.75 7.03
C ARG A 106 7.65 2.92 7.52
N PHE A 107 6.98 3.37 8.59
CA PHE A 107 5.78 2.71 9.10
C PHE A 107 4.66 2.71 8.05
N LEU A 108 4.35 3.87 7.46
CA LEU A 108 3.30 3.98 6.46
C LEU A 108 3.63 3.15 5.20
N ALA A 109 4.87 3.25 4.70
CA ALA A 109 5.34 2.47 3.56
C ALA A 109 5.38 0.96 3.87
N GLY A 110 5.77 0.58 5.09
CA GLY A 110 5.78 -0.80 5.55
C GLY A 110 4.38 -1.43 5.58
N ILE A 111 3.38 -0.69 6.06
CA ILE A 111 1.99 -1.14 6.03
C ILE A 111 1.54 -1.40 4.60
N PHE A 112 1.81 -0.47 3.66
CA PHE A 112 1.48 -0.71 2.25
C PHE A 112 2.22 -1.90 1.68
N GLY A 113 3.52 -2.06 1.97
CA GLY A 113 4.30 -3.21 1.56
C GLY A 113 3.69 -4.53 2.04
N VAL A 114 3.28 -4.61 3.31
CA VAL A 114 2.64 -5.80 3.89
C VAL A 114 1.26 -6.05 3.26
N ILE A 115 0.42 -5.02 3.12
CA ILE A 115 -0.91 -5.15 2.52
C ILE A 115 -0.82 -5.63 1.08
N LEU A 116 0.15 -5.13 0.30
CA LEU A 116 0.33 -5.51 -1.09
C LEU A 116 0.96 -6.89 -1.26
N ALA A 117 1.80 -7.32 -0.31
CA ALA A 117 2.49 -8.62 -0.37
C ALA A 117 1.67 -9.77 0.24
N CYS A 118 0.63 -9.47 1.03
CA CYS A 118 -0.10 -10.48 1.79
C CYS A 118 -1.55 -10.65 1.30
N PRO A 119 -1.84 -11.67 0.45
CA PRO A 119 -3.20 -11.92 -0.05
C PRO A 119 -4.23 -12.17 1.06
N LEU A 120 -3.78 -12.73 2.20
CA LEU A 120 -4.65 -12.95 3.37
C LEU A 120 -5.28 -11.65 3.88
N LEU A 121 -4.53 -10.55 3.90
CA LEU A 121 -5.06 -9.25 4.33
C LEU A 121 -6.14 -8.75 3.36
N LEU A 122 -5.94 -8.92 2.06
CA LEU A 122 -6.94 -8.60 1.06
C LEU A 122 -8.21 -9.43 1.24
N TYR A 123 -8.05 -10.73 1.48
CA TYR A 123 -9.14 -11.66 1.73
C TYR A 123 -9.93 -11.26 2.99
N LEU A 124 -9.24 -10.94 4.09
CA LEU A 124 -9.87 -10.46 5.33
C LEU A 124 -10.59 -9.10 5.14
N MET A 125 -9.98 -8.18 4.38
CA MET A 125 -10.60 -6.88 4.09
C MET A 125 -11.88 -7.00 3.23
N ASN A 126 -11.97 -8.05 2.42
CA ASN A 126 -13.19 -8.38 1.64
C ASN A 126 -14.18 -9.26 2.42
N GLY A 127 -14.05 -9.37 3.74
CA GLY A 127 -14.95 -10.17 4.58
C GLY A 127 -14.86 -11.67 4.33
N THR A 128 -13.66 -12.16 3.98
CA THR A 128 -13.38 -13.59 3.71
C THR A 128 -14.14 -14.21 2.54
N MET A 129 -14.60 -13.39 1.59
CA MET A 129 -15.41 -13.87 0.46
C MET A 129 -14.61 -14.06 -0.82
N TYR A 130 -13.73 -13.12 -1.14
CA TYR A 130 -12.98 -13.11 -2.41
C TYR A 130 -11.70 -12.25 -2.33
N LEU A 131 -10.82 -12.43 -3.32
CA LEU A 131 -9.60 -11.63 -3.47
C LEU A 131 -9.84 -10.54 -4.53
N ASP A 132 -10.46 -9.42 -4.15
CA ASP A 132 -10.69 -8.29 -5.05
C ASP A 132 -9.97 -7.04 -4.52
N PRO A 133 -9.15 -6.37 -5.33
CA PRO A 133 -8.39 -5.19 -4.92
C PRO A 133 -9.25 -3.98 -4.54
N LYS A 134 -10.56 -4.00 -4.78
CA LYS A 134 -11.51 -2.94 -4.34
C LYS A 134 -11.42 -2.65 -2.85
N ALA A 135 -11.05 -3.63 -2.02
CA ALA A 135 -10.84 -3.42 -0.59
C ALA A 135 -9.72 -2.41 -0.27
N TYR A 136 -8.84 -2.11 -1.23
CA TYR A 136 -7.80 -1.10 -1.05
C TYR A 136 -8.27 0.35 -1.28
N ILE A 137 -9.44 0.56 -1.87
CA ILE A 137 -9.97 1.90 -2.16
C ILE A 137 -9.94 2.83 -0.92
N PRO A 138 -10.34 2.41 0.29
CA PRO A 138 -10.26 3.25 1.48
C PRO A 138 -8.84 3.64 1.90
N LEU A 139 -7.81 2.95 1.36
CA LEU A 139 -6.40 3.23 1.64
C LEU A 139 -5.77 4.20 0.62
N LEU A 140 -6.43 4.47 -0.51
CA LEU A 140 -5.91 5.37 -1.55
C LEU A 140 -5.51 6.76 -1.04
N PRO A 141 -6.25 7.45 -0.16
CA PRO A 141 -5.84 8.74 0.35
C PRO A 141 -4.49 8.68 1.10
N LEU A 142 -4.23 7.58 1.83
CA LEU A 142 -2.96 7.37 2.53
C LEU A 142 -1.82 7.06 1.56
N LEU A 143 -2.10 6.33 0.48
CA LEU A 143 -1.13 6.07 -0.59
C LEU A 143 -0.76 7.38 -1.32
N LEU A 144 -1.73 8.22 -1.65
CA LEU A 144 -1.50 9.54 -2.24
C LEU A 144 -0.68 10.44 -1.32
N LEU A 145 -0.95 10.40 -0.01
CA LEU A 145 -0.16 11.10 0.99
C LEU A 145 1.31 10.63 0.97
N LEU A 146 1.53 9.31 0.90
CA LEU A 146 2.87 8.73 0.79
C LEU A 146 3.58 9.16 -0.49
N CYS A 147 2.88 9.18 -1.62
CA CYS A 147 3.39 9.68 -2.90
C CYS A 147 3.74 11.18 -2.82
N GLY A 148 2.94 11.98 -2.13
CA GLY A 148 3.23 13.40 -1.87
C GLY A 148 4.50 13.61 -1.04
N PHE A 149 4.70 12.81 0.01
CA PHE A 149 5.94 12.82 0.78
C PHE A 149 7.15 12.37 -0.04
N PHE A 150 6.99 11.32 -0.84
CA PHE A 150 8.04 10.90 -1.77
C PHE A 150 8.42 12.03 -2.73
N TRP A 151 7.44 12.70 -3.33
CA TRP A 151 7.67 13.83 -4.23
C TRP A 151 8.43 14.96 -3.53
N LYS A 152 8.00 15.33 -2.32
CA LYS A 152 8.69 16.35 -1.50
C LYS A 152 10.14 15.97 -1.21
N THR A 153 10.39 14.72 -0.79
CA THR A 153 11.75 14.25 -0.47
C THR A 153 12.62 14.09 -1.71
N LEU A 154 12.01 13.76 -2.85
CA LEU A 154 12.68 13.73 -4.15
C LEU A 154 13.19 15.12 -4.52
N LEU A 155 12.34 16.15 -4.44
CA LEU A 155 12.71 17.53 -4.73
C LEU A 155 13.76 18.09 -3.77
N SER A 156 13.75 17.67 -2.51
CA SER A 156 14.76 18.08 -1.50
C SER A 156 16.04 17.24 -1.49
N HIS A 157 16.23 16.34 -2.46
CA HIS A 157 17.44 15.52 -2.64
C HIS A 157 17.79 14.60 -1.45
N GLN A 158 16.81 14.19 -0.66
CA GLN A 158 17.01 13.41 0.57
C GLN A 158 16.84 11.90 0.37
N ILE A 159 16.69 11.41 -0.86
CA ILE A 159 16.41 10.00 -1.15
C ILE A 159 17.72 9.21 -1.25
N ALA A 160 17.77 8.07 -0.56
CA ALA A 160 18.83 7.08 -0.68
C ALA A 160 18.71 6.30 -2.01
N LEU A 161 19.31 6.86 -3.08
CA LEU A 161 19.14 6.37 -4.46
C LEU A 161 19.43 4.87 -4.60
N ARG A 162 20.59 4.40 -4.12
CA ARG A 162 21.03 3.00 -4.31
C ARG A 162 20.04 2.01 -3.68
N SER A 163 19.67 2.24 -2.42
CA SER A 163 18.75 1.36 -1.70
C SER A 163 17.36 1.36 -2.31
N THR A 164 16.87 2.54 -2.73
CA THR A 164 15.58 2.68 -3.41
C THR A 164 15.54 1.93 -4.73
N LEU A 165 16.58 2.08 -5.56
CA LEU A 165 16.66 1.38 -6.85
C LEU A 165 16.75 -0.13 -6.69
N LEU A 166 17.59 -0.61 -5.76
CA LEU A 166 17.70 -2.04 -5.49
C LEU A 166 16.37 -2.63 -5.03
N LEU A 167 15.71 -1.97 -4.08
CA LEU A 167 14.42 -2.44 -3.58
C LEU A 167 13.34 -2.39 -4.65
N PHE A 168 13.25 -1.31 -5.41
CA PHE A 168 12.28 -1.16 -6.51
C PHE A 168 12.50 -2.22 -7.59
N SER A 169 13.75 -2.46 -8.00
CA SER A 169 14.06 -3.48 -9.01
C SER A 169 13.74 -4.90 -8.51
N ALA A 170 13.98 -5.18 -7.22
CA ALA A 170 13.64 -6.47 -6.62
C ALA A 170 12.12 -6.67 -6.57
N VAL A 171 11.36 -5.65 -6.15
CA VAL A 171 9.89 -5.68 -6.11
C VAL A 171 9.30 -5.85 -7.50
N LEU A 172 9.81 -5.10 -8.48
CA LEU A 172 9.37 -5.19 -9.87
C LEU A 172 9.67 -6.58 -10.44
N GLY A 173 10.88 -7.10 -10.22
CA GLY A 173 11.28 -8.45 -10.65
C GLY A 173 10.40 -9.55 -10.03
N MET A 174 10.15 -9.51 -8.73
CA MET A 174 9.23 -10.44 -8.06
C MET A 174 7.81 -10.32 -8.62
N GLY A 175 7.34 -9.09 -8.84
CA GLY A 175 6.03 -8.84 -9.42
C GLY A 175 5.88 -9.42 -10.82
N ILE A 176 6.89 -9.29 -11.67
CA ILE A 176 6.90 -9.86 -13.03
C ILE A 176 6.90 -11.39 -12.98
N LEU A 177 7.69 -11.99 -12.08
CA LEU A 177 7.79 -13.45 -11.95
C LEU A 177 6.51 -14.07 -11.37
N SER A 178 5.81 -13.37 -10.49
CA SER A 178 4.59 -13.88 -9.83
C SER A 178 3.31 -13.65 -10.62
N GLN A 179 3.38 -13.00 -11.79
CA GLN A 179 2.19 -12.66 -12.56
C GLN A 179 1.54 -13.86 -13.23
N THR A 180 0.22 -13.96 -13.01
CA THR A 180 -0.68 -14.94 -13.67
C THR A 180 -1.56 -14.32 -14.75
N GLY A 181 -1.38 -13.00 -15.05
CA GLY A 181 -2.19 -12.24 -15.99
C GLY A 181 -1.90 -12.52 -17.47
N THR A 182 -2.60 -11.84 -18.36
CA THR A 182 -2.40 -11.89 -19.81
C THR A 182 -1.02 -11.33 -20.20
N ASP A 183 -0.50 -11.76 -21.34
CA ASP A 183 0.80 -11.25 -21.83
C ASP A 183 0.79 -9.73 -22.04
N ALA A 184 -0.36 -9.15 -22.42
CA ALA A 184 -0.52 -7.71 -22.58
C ALA A 184 -0.37 -6.97 -21.23
N GLU A 185 -0.96 -7.49 -20.15
CA GLU A 185 -0.81 -6.92 -18.81
C GLU A 185 0.63 -7.01 -18.30
N ARG A 186 1.31 -8.13 -18.57
CA ARG A 186 2.74 -8.29 -18.22
C ARG A 186 3.61 -7.28 -18.94
N ILE A 187 3.41 -7.12 -20.26
CA ILE A 187 4.15 -6.13 -21.07
C ILE A 187 3.89 -4.71 -20.53
N ALA A 188 2.64 -4.37 -20.23
CA ALA A 188 2.29 -3.07 -19.69
C ALA A 188 3.01 -2.77 -18.36
N VAL A 189 3.05 -3.71 -17.42
CA VAL A 189 3.77 -3.58 -16.14
C VAL A 189 5.27 -3.42 -16.35
N ILE A 190 5.86 -4.19 -17.28
CA ILE A 190 7.29 -4.09 -17.60
C ILE A 190 7.61 -2.71 -18.19
N LEU A 191 6.83 -2.25 -19.17
CA LEU A 191 7.04 -0.96 -19.80
C LEU A 191 6.89 0.20 -18.81
N ASP A 192 5.87 0.17 -17.96
CA ASP A 192 5.66 1.18 -16.92
C ASP A 192 6.82 1.17 -15.90
N GLY A 193 7.23 -0.01 -15.42
CA GLY A 193 8.34 -0.16 -14.50
C GLY A 193 9.67 0.32 -15.08
N LEU A 194 9.98 -0.04 -16.32
CA LEU A 194 11.20 0.39 -17.00
C LEU A 194 11.20 1.89 -17.31
N SER A 195 10.07 2.45 -17.74
CA SER A 195 9.93 3.89 -17.98
C SER A 195 10.13 4.69 -16.69
N MET A 196 9.58 4.22 -15.59
CA MET A 196 9.74 4.84 -14.27
C MET A 196 11.19 4.77 -13.77
N LEU A 197 11.84 3.61 -13.95
CA LEU A 197 13.26 3.43 -13.62
C LEU A 197 14.14 4.38 -14.43
N ALA A 198 13.91 4.48 -15.74
CA ALA A 198 14.65 5.37 -16.64
C ALA A 198 14.45 6.85 -16.25
N ALA A 199 13.20 7.27 -15.98
CA ALA A 199 12.89 8.63 -15.55
C ALA A 199 13.58 8.99 -14.24
N PHE A 200 13.59 8.06 -13.27
CA PHE A 200 14.22 8.25 -11.97
C PHE A 200 15.73 8.34 -12.08
N LEU A 201 16.37 7.48 -12.88
CA LEU A 201 17.82 7.53 -13.16
C LEU A 201 18.20 8.82 -13.90
N PHE A 202 17.43 9.22 -14.91
CA PHE A 202 17.66 10.47 -15.64
C PHE A 202 17.58 11.69 -14.73
N TYR A 203 16.59 11.74 -13.85
CA TYR A 203 16.43 12.81 -12.87
C TYR A 203 17.68 12.95 -12.00
N PHE A 204 18.18 11.85 -11.42
CA PHE A 204 19.37 11.88 -10.58
C PHE A 204 20.64 12.21 -11.34
N ARG A 205 20.80 11.70 -12.56
CA ARG A 205 21.96 12.03 -13.41
C ARG A 205 22.03 13.54 -13.70
N ARG A 206 20.88 14.14 -13.99
CA ARG A 206 20.79 15.58 -14.25
C ARG A 206 21.11 16.43 -13.02
N GLN A 207 20.77 15.96 -11.85
CA GLN A 207 21.07 16.65 -10.58
C GLN A 207 22.57 16.62 -10.28
N ASN A 208 23.21 15.48 -10.43
CA ASN A 208 24.65 15.34 -10.20
C ASN A 208 25.50 16.07 -11.26
N ALA A 209 24.92 16.41 -12.41
CA ALA A 209 25.59 17.15 -13.47
C ALA A 209 25.52 18.68 -13.30
N LYS A 210 24.72 19.20 -12.35
CA LYS A 210 24.74 20.63 -12.02
C LYS A 210 26.01 20.92 -11.20
N PRO A 211 26.98 21.73 -11.71
CA PRO A 211 28.09 22.15 -10.89
C PRO A 211 27.56 22.92 -9.68
N SER A 212 28.13 22.62 -8.52
CA SER A 212 27.94 23.42 -7.31
C SER A 212 28.51 24.80 -7.59
N GLY A 213 27.64 25.72 -8.03
CA GLY A 213 27.98 27.14 -8.10
C GLY A 213 27.93 27.81 -6.74
#